data_101f7b2cd54c8d34f72280354fab24c3
#
_entry.id   101f7b2cd54c8d34f72280354fab24c3
#
_cell.length_a   1.000
_cell.length_b   1.000
_cell.length_c   1.000
_cell.angle_alpha   90.00
_cell.angle_beta   90.00
_cell.angle_gamma   90.00
#
_symmetry.space_group_name_H-M   'P 1'
#
loop_
_entity.id
_entity.type
_entity.pdbx_description
1 polymer ?
#
loop_
_entity_poly.entity_id
_entity_poly.type
_entity_poly.pdbx_seq_one_letter_code
_entity_poly.pdbx_strand_id
1 'polypeptide(L)'
;MALAVLLALLISLCIVLAPVAILMSACIYLWQLRWNGKRDKNCQLPLPPGSMGFPIVGETFHWLLQGSSFHASRRKRHGNVFKTHLLGRPVVRVTGAEHLRRLLLEEHNLVGVSWPQSVQVILGSSSLANAIGDIHQHKRKVYAQLFSHSALESYVPRIRQVVMETVREWCAREGAISVYAESRKLTFWIAVSVLLGSSPGEEKMIDLLTTFEQLTKNMFSLPLDIPGSGYRKGIQARDRLHEYFGKVIEDMLQSGAEYSTALGILIQSSKDHGMGMSVQELKEAMVELMFAACATTASACTSLVLQLLKNPEVLTKLRTDLQFKGFQSGSATPLRLSDFCRLRYLDNVIKEVLRLQPPVSGGYRVALQTFELGGWQIPKGWSVMYSIQDTHNTAPIFQQPHIFDPDRFANDLTKGKEARFHYLPFGGGVRRCLGKELAKLILKVFAIELATGSHWQLATRTLPKMLMVPVAHPSDGLKVQFSAQLCNNTPAAEVRLE
;
A
#
# COMPACT_ATOMS: atom_id res chain seq x y z
N MET A 1 53.83 -35.28 9.15
CA MET A 1 53.13 -34.87 10.39
C MET A 1 51.93 -33.95 10.11
N ALA A 2 52.06 -32.78 9.44
CA ALA A 2 50.99 -31.85 9.17
C ALA A 2 49.78 -32.45 8.42
N LEU A 3 50.01 -33.26 7.40
CA LEU A 3 48.96 -33.91 6.60
C LEU A 3 48.13 -34.93 7.43
N ALA A 4 48.80 -35.69 8.30
CA ALA A 4 48.12 -36.65 9.16
C ALA A 4 47.26 -35.97 10.22
N VAL A 5 47.73 -34.85 10.78
CA VAL A 5 46.94 -34.01 11.73
C VAL A 5 45.74 -33.40 11.04
N LEU A 6 45.90 -32.87 9.83
CA LEU A 6 44.82 -32.31 9.04
C LEU A 6 43.74 -33.37 8.72
N LEU A 7 44.16 -34.55 8.33
CA LEU A 7 43.27 -35.67 8.02
C LEU A 7 42.51 -36.13 9.24
N ALA A 8 43.16 -36.22 10.42
CA ALA A 8 42.53 -36.56 11.70
C ALA A 8 41.50 -35.51 12.13
N LEU A 9 41.79 -34.22 11.94
CA LEU A 9 40.85 -33.13 12.22
C LEU A 9 39.64 -33.20 11.28
N LEU A 10 39.85 -33.47 9.99
CA LEU A 10 38.75 -33.62 9.01
C LEU A 10 37.86 -34.82 9.37
N ILE A 11 38.45 -35.95 9.72
CA ILE A 11 37.71 -37.16 10.14
C ILE A 11 36.93 -36.89 11.42
N SER A 12 37.55 -36.26 12.42
CA SER A 12 36.86 -35.89 13.67
C SER A 12 35.69 -34.91 13.42
N LEU A 13 35.89 -33.95 12.53
CA LEU A 13 34.85 -33.01 12.11
C LEU A 13 33.68 -33.74 11.41
N CYS A 14 33.97 -34.67 10.49
CA CYS A 14 32.96 -35.50 9.84
C CYS A 14 32.20 -36.39 10.80
N ILE A 15 32.85 -36.98 11.78
CA ILE A 15 32.23 -37.84 12.82
C ILE A 15 31.21 -37.03 13.64
N VAL A 16 31.48 -35.75 13.91
CA VAL A 16 30.54 -34.87 14.67
C VAL A 16 29.46 -34.31 13.76
N LEU A 17 29.79 -33.85 12.53
CA LEU A 17 28.84 -33.19 11.64
C LEU A 17 27.86 -34.17 10.99
N ALA A 18 28.26 -35.41 10.69
CA ALA A 18 27.38 -36.37 10.02
C ALA A 18 26.15 -36.75 10.87
N PRO A 19 26.25 -37.10 12.17
CA PRO A 19 25.08 -37.35 13.01
C PRO A 19 24.17 -36.14 13.16
N VAL A 20 24.73 -34.92 13.26
CA VAL A 20 23.96 -33.70 13.34
C VAL A 20 23.19 -33.46 12.02
N ALA A 21 23.83 -33.67 10.87
CA ALA A 21 23.19 -33.54 9.58
C ALA A 21 22.07 -34.58 9.36
N ILE A 22 22.29 -35.82 9.80
CA ILE A 22 21.27 -36.89 9.76
C ILE A 22 20.08 -36.52 10.66
N LEU A 23 20.34 -36.09 11.90
CA LEU A 23 19.28 -35.70 12.81
C LEU A 23 18.47 -34.50 12.28
N MET A 24 19.15 -33.48 11.77
CA MET A 24 18.49 -32.34 11.14
C MET A 24 17.65 -32.77 9.94
N SER A 25 18.16 -33.65 9.09
CA SER A 25 17.43 -34.16 7.92
C SER A 25 16.18 -34.95 8.35
N ALA A 26 16.33 -35.80 9.38
CA ALA A 26 15.19 -36.52 9.98
C ALA A 26 14.14 -35.56 10.57
N CYS A 27 14.56 -34.54 11.31
CA CYS A 27 13.66 -33.51 11.84
C CYS A 27 12.93 -32.75 10.74
N ILE A 28 13.61 -32.37 9.67
CA ILE A 28 13.01 -31.71 8.50
C ILE A 28 12.02 -32.66 7.82
N TYR A 29 12.36 -33.92 7.65
CA TYR A 29 11.49 -34.93 7.05
C TYR A 29 10.21 -35.15 7.85
N LEU A 30 10.35 -35.35 9.19
CA LEU A 30 9.20 -35.49 10.09
C LEU A 30 8.33 -34.22 10.08
N TRP A 31 8.93 -33.06 10.01
CA TRP A 31 8.22 -31.78 9.87
C TRP A 31 7.39 -31.72 8.59
N GLN A 32 7.98 -32.11 7.46
CA GLN A 32 7.25 -32.19 6.18
C GLN A 32 6.09 -33.20 6.24
N LEU A 33 6.32 -34.38 6.83
CA LEU A 33 5.29 -35.39 7.01
C LEU A 33 4.12 -34.88 7.87
N ARG A 34 4.43 -34.21 8.99
CA ARG A 34 3.42 -33.58 9.84
C ARG A 34 2.51 -32.63 9.05
N TRP A 35 3.09 -31.76 8.22
CA TRP A 35 2.31 -30.80 7.45
C TRP A 35 1.55 -31.43 6.27
N ASN A 36 2.12 -32.44 5.65
CA ASN A 36 1.40 -33.25 4.64
C ASN A 36 0.21 -34.01 5.25
N GLY A 37 0.32 -34.44 6.49
CA GLY A 37 -0.77 -35.07 7.24
C GLY A 37 -1.89 -34.10 7.67
N LYS A 38 -1.67 -32.77 7.56
CA LYS A 38 -2.68 -31.75 7.84
C LYS A 38 -3.66 -31.49 6.69
N ARG A 39 -3.59 -32.31 5.61
CA ARG A 39 -4.61 -32.28 4.56
C ARG A 39 -5.98 -32.65 5.12
N ASP A 40 -7.02 -32.03 4.59
CA ASP A 40 -8.39 -32.45 4.89
C ASP A 40 -8.65 -33.80 4.20
N LYS A 41 -8.99 -34.81 4.98
CA LYS A 41 -9.22 -36.17 4.50
C LYS A 41 -10.51 -36.28 3.67
N ASN A 42 -11.44 -35.37 3.88
CA ASN A 42 -12.68 -35.31 3.12
C ASN A 42 -12.51 -34.70 1.71
N CYS A 43 -11.35 -34.05 1.46
CA CYS A 43 -11.01 -33.51 0.16
C CYS A 43 -9.98 -34.42 -0.53
N GLN A 44 -10.31 -34.94 -1.71
CA GLN A 44 -9.42 -35.85 -2.45
C GLN A 44 -8.23 -35.13 -3.08
N LEU A 45 -8.29 -33.81 -3.28
CA LEU A 45 -7.24 -33.05 -3.92
C LEU A 45 -5.95 -33.04 -3.08
N PRO A 46 -4.78 -33.02 -3.72
CA PRO A 46 -3.51 -32.89 -3.02
C PRO A 46 -3.31 -31.50 -2.46
N LEU A 47 -2.37 -31.37 -1.50
CA LEU A 47 -1.88 -30.06 -1.04
C LEU A 47 -1.04 -29.39 -2.15
N PRO A 48 -0.98 -28.03 -2.19
CA PRO A 48 -0.10 -27.32 -3.11
C PRO A 48 1.37 -27.79 -3.00
N PRO A 49 2.13 -27.80 -4.10
CA PRO A 49 3.56 -28.07 -4.08
C PRO A 49 4.31 -27.00 -3.27
N GLY A 50 5.51 -27.31 -2.82
CA GLY A 50 6.33 -26.38 -2.05
C GLY A 50 6.97 -27.01 -0.82
N SER A 51 7.71 -26.20 -0.07
CA SER A 51 8.44 -26.62 1.10
C SER A 51 7.88 -25.98 2.37
N MET A 52 7.88 -26.72 3.47
CA MET A 52 7.56 -26.17 4.80
C MET A 52 8.82 -25.70 5.55
N GLY A 53 10.00 -25.76 4.90
CA GLY A 53 11.29 -25.30 5.47
C GLY A 53 11.70 -26.05 6.73
N PHE A 54 12.40 -25.35 7.60
CA PHE A 54 12.88 -25.88 8.88
C PHE A 54 11.77 -25.98 9.91
N PRO A 55 11.88 -26.88 10.89
CA PRO A 55 10.92 -26.96 11.99
C PRO A 55 10.72 -25.59 12.67
N ILE A 56 9.48 -25.25 13.01
CA ILE A 56 9.03 -24.02 13.70
C ILE A 56 9.22 -22.76 12.87
N VAL A 57 10.44 -22.43 12.43
CA VAL A 57 10.74 -21.18 11.70
C VAL A 57 10.37 -21.22 10.23
N GLY A 58 10.23 -22.42 9.65
CA GLY A 58 9.87 -22.58 8.24
C GLY A 58 10.93 -22.02 7.28
N GLU A 59 10.48 -21.29 6.29
CA GLU A 59 11.31 -20.56 5.32
C GLU A 59 11.46 -19.07 5.66
N THR A 60 11.12 -18.64 6.87
CA THR A 60 11.08 -17.23 7.28
C THR A 60 12.43 -16.53 7.06
N PHE A 61 13.56 -17.14 7.42
CA PHE A 61 14.87 -16.55 7.21
C PHE A 61 15.21 -16.42 5.72
N HIS A 62 14.87 -17.43 4.89
CA HIS A 62 15.05 -17.32 3.45
C HIS A 62 14.22 -16.18 2.86
N TRP A 63 12.98 -16.02 3.32
CA TRP A 63 12.12 -14.93 2.90
C TRP A 63 12.68 -13.56 3.28
N LEU A 64 13.17 -13.40 4.50
CA LEU A 64 13.77 -12.14 4.98
C LEU A 64 15.05 -11.78 4.20
N LEU A 65 15.92 -12.76 3.92
CA LEU A 65 17.17 -12.54 3.21
C LEU A 65 16.99 -12.33 1.70
N GLN A 66 16.07 -13.04 1.07
CA GLN A 66 15.86 -12.98 -0.38
C GLN A 66 14.84 -11.88 -0.78
N GLY A 67 14.05 -11.37 0.16
CA GLY A 67 13.04 -10.34 -0.12
C GLY A 67 12.07 -10.75 -1.24
N SER A 68 11.89 -9.89 -2.23
CA SER A 68 10.97 -10.14 -3.36
C SER A 68 11.36 -11.34 -4.22
N SER A 69 12.65 -11.69 -4.31
CA SER A 69 13.13 -12.83 -5.13
C SER A 69 12.72 -14.18 -4.54
N PHE A 70 12.42 -14.24 -3.23
CA PHE A 70 11.92 -15.46 -2.58
C PHE A 70 10.65 -16.00 -3.23
N HIS A 71 9.64 -15.15 -3.40
CA HIS A 71 8.38 -15.58 -3.99
C HIS A 71 8.52 -15.86 -5.50
N ALA A 72 9.28 -15.05 -6.22
CA ALA A 72 9.50 -15.21 -7.65
C ALA A 72 10.19 -16.55 -7.97
N SER A 73 11.23 -16.93 -7.22
CA SER A 73 11.96 -18.20 -7.42
C SER A 73 11.08 -19.43 -7.16
N ARG A 74 10.25 -19.37 -6.11
CA ARG A 74 9.33 -20.47 -5.76
C ARG A 74 8.18 -20.58 -6.75
N ARG A 75 7.63 -19.46 -7.22
CA ARG A 75 6.62 -19.45 -8.28
C ARG A 75 7.15 -20.06 -9.57
N LYS A 76 8.38 -19.72 -9.97
CA LYS A 76 9.03 -20.34 -11.15
C LYS A 76 9.15 -21.86 -11.00
N ARG A 77 9.37 -22.37 -9.78
CA ARG A 77 9.57 -23.79 -9.51
C ARG A 77 8.25 -24.56 -9.30
N HIS A 78 7.27 -23.94 -8.66
CA HIS A 78 6.08 -24.63 -8.15
C HIS A 78 4.77 -24.15 -8.79
N GLY A 79 4.80 -23.11 -9.62
CA GLY A 79 3.61 -22.53 -10.23
C GLY A 79 2.96 -21.43 -9.38
N ASN A 80 1.77 -21.02 -9.79
CA ASN A 80 1.07 -19.86 -9.23
C ASN A 80 0.44 -20.10 -7.86
N VAL A 81 0.28 -21.37 -7.45
CA VAL A 81 -0.25 -21.78 -6.14
C VAL A 81 0.75 -22.72 -5.51
N PHE A 82 1.38 -22.31 -4.41
CA PHE A 82 2.36 -23.13 -3.70
C PHE A 82 2.29 -22.90 -2.20
N LYS A 83 2.70 -23.94 -1.42
CA LYS A 83 2.80 -23.85 0.04
C LYS A 83 4.17 -23.47 0.51
N THR A 84 4.23 -22.78 1.65
CA THR A 84 5.43 -22.47 2.42
C THR A 84 5.04 -22.35 3.89
N HIS A 85 6.00 -22.13 4.77
CA HIS A 85 5.77 -21.87 6.18
C HIS A 85 6.53 -20.59 6.57
N LEU A 86 5.81 -19.56 6.95
CA LEU A 86 6.37 -18.23 7.28
C LEU A 86 5.84 -17.76 8.63
N LEU A 87 6.72 -17.18 9.44
CA LEU A 87 6.37 -16.58 10.73
C LEU A 87 5.56 -17.54 11.64
N GLY A 88 5.95 -18.82 11.65
CA GLY A 88 5.31 -19.84 12.49
C GLY A 88 3.96 -20.37 11.97
N ARG A 89 3.55 -20.02 10.73
CA ARG A 89 2.26 -20.43 10.17
C ARG A 89 2.41 -21.04 8.77
N PRO A 90 1.58 -22.04 8.44
CA PRO A 90 1.47 -22.54 7.08
C PRO A 90 0.84 -21.46 6.18
N VAL A 91 1.45 -21.21 5.04
CA VAL A 91 1.02 -20.20 4.07
C VAL A 91 0.88 -20.83 2.69
N VAL A 92 -0.23 -20.57 2.03
CA VAL A 92 -0.39 -20.80 0.58
C VAL A 92 -0.19 -19.47 -0.13
N ARG A 93 0.83 -19.40 -0.99
CA ARG A 93 1.05 -18.26 -1.88
C ARG A 93 0.22 -18.43 -3.14
N VAL A 94 -0.48 -17.36 -3.53
CA VAL A 94 -1.39 -17.36 -4.67
C VAL A 94 -1.07 -16.19 -5.60
N THR A 95 -0.98 -16.48 -6.91
CA THR A 95 -0.72 -15.51 -7.97
C THR A 95 -1.65 -15.82 -9.16
N GLY A 96 -1.93 -14.82 -9.98
CA GLY A 96 -2.72 -14.95 -11.21
C GLY A 96 -4.17 -14.50 -11.06
N ALA A 97 -4.67 -13.90 -12.15
CA ALA A 97 -5.98 -13.22 -12.17
C ALA A 97 -7.14 -14.12 -11.79
N GLU A 98 -7.17 -15.37 -12.31
CA GLU A 98 -8.21 -16.35 -12.04
C GLU A 98 -8.26 -16.73 -10.56
N HIS A 99 -7.10 -17.08 -9.98
CA HIS A 99 -7.02 -17.45 -8.57
C HIS A 99 -7.40 -16.27 -7.66
N LEU A 100 -6.90 -15.05 -7.97
CA LEU A 100 -7.23 -13.85 -7.20
C LEU A 100 -8.73 -13.51 -7.34
N ARG A 101 -9.31 -13.70 -8.53
CA ARG A 101 -10.75 -13.51 -8.74
C ARG A 101 -11.56 -14.38 -7.78
N ARG A 102 -11.24 -15.68 -7.71
CA ARG A 102 -11.94 -16.61 -6.80
C ARG A 102 -11.79 -16.20 -5.35
N LEU A 103 -10.55 -15.94 -4.88
CA LEU A 103 -10.29 -15.53 -3.49
C LEU A 103 -11.01 -14.24 -3.10
N LEU A 104 -10.96 -13.21 -3.96
CA LEU A 104 -11.46 -11.88 -3.63
C LEU A 104 -12.99 -11.76 -3.75
N LEU A 105 -13.63 -12.62 -4.57
CA LEU A 105 -15.09 -12.65 -4.68
C LEU A 105 -15.72 -13.50 -3.58
N GLU A 106 -15.02 -14.51 -3.07
CA GLU A 106 -15.47 -15.43 -2.02
C GLU A 106 -15.01 -15.01 -0.61
N GLU A 107 -14.72 -13.73 -0.43
CA GLU A 107 -14.46 -13.13 0.89
C GLU A 107 -15.67 -13.34 1.81
N HIS A 108 -15.43 -13.69 3.06
CA HIS A 108 -16.40 -14.08 4.08
C HIS A 108 -17.00 -15.50 3.94
N ASN A 109 -16.82 -16.16 2.79
CA ASN A 109 -17.22 -17.55 2.56
C ASN A 109 -16.01 -18.48 2.62
N LEU A 110 -15.12 -18.42 1.65
CA LEU A 110 -13.91 -19.26 1.59
C LEU A 110 -12.78 -18.70 2.44
N VAL A 111 -12.63 -17.39 2.45
CA VAL A 111 -11.53 -16.70 3.14
C VAL A 111 -12.01 -15.50 3.95
N GLY A 112 -11.25 -15.16 4.98
CA GLY A 112 -11.50 -13.97 5.80
C GLY A 112 -10.21 -13.21 6.08
N VAL A 113 -10.34 -11.98 6.57
CA VAL A 113 -9.18 -11.19 7.02
C VAL A 113 -8.53 -11.83 8.24
N SER A 114 -7.21 -11.70 8.31
CA SER A 114 -6.43 -12.15 9.46
C SER A 114 -5.31 -11.15 9.73
N TRP A 115 -5.65 -10.05 10.41
CA TRP A 115 -4.67 -9.10 10.86
C TRP A 115 -3.88 -9.63 12.05
N PRO A 116 -2.58 -9.27 12.18
CA PRO A 116 -1.85 -9.49 13.43
C PRO A 116 -2.58 -8.86 14.62
N GLN A 117 -2.46 -9.48 15.81
CA GLN A 117 -3.13 -9.00 17.03
C GLN A 117 -2.78 -7.53 17.35
N SER A 118 -1.54 -7.12 17.11
CA SER A 118 -1.12 -5.72 17.29
C SER A 118 -1.92 -4.76 16.42
N VAL A 119 -2.14 -5.09 15.14
CA VAL A 119 -2.95 -4.28 14.23
C VAL A 119 -4.40 -4.22 14.70
N GLN A 120 -4.97 -5.36 15.12
CA GLN A 120 -6.35 -5.42 15.60
C GLN A 120 -6.57 -4.50 16.81
N VAL A 121 -5.65 -4.52 17.77
CA VAL A 121 -5.75 -3.69 18.98
C VAL A 121 -5.48 -2.22 18.70
N ILE A 122 -4.48 -1.91 17.87
CA ILE A 122 -4.11 -0.51 17.58
C ILE A 122 -5.18 0.18 16.72
N LEU A 123 -5.77 -0.49 15.74
CA LEU A 123 -6.86 0.09 14.95
C LEU A 123 -8.21 0.11 15.69
N GLY A 124 -8.36 -0.71 16.72
CA GLY A 124 -9.58 -0.85 17.48
C GLY A 124 -10.53 -1.93 16.95
N SER A 125 -11.35 -2.48 17.85
CA SER A 125 -12.28 -3.57 17.56
C SER A 125 -13.41 -3.16 16.62
N SER A 126 -13.76 -1.87 16.62
CA SER A 126 -14.83 -1.33 15.78
C SER A 126 -14.37 -0.84 14.43
N SER A 127 -13.05 -0.94 14.08
CA SER A 127 -12.54 -0.52 12.79
C SER A 127 -13.14 -1.34 11.64
N LEU A 128 -13.27 -0.72 10.46
CA LEU A 128 -13.73 -1.38 9.23
C LEU A 128 -12.77 -2.51 8.81
N ALA A 129 -11.46 -2.35 9.07
CA ALA A 129 -10.44 -3.34 8.77
C ALA A 129 -10.66 -4.63 9.54
N ASN A 130 -11.14 -4.56 10.80
CA ASN A 130 -11.41 -5.70 11.67
C ASN A 130 -12.82 -6.26 11.49
N ALA A 131 -13.75 -5.49 10.93
CA ALA A 131 -15.13 -5.91 10.72
C ALA A 131 -15.25 -7.05 9.71
N ILE A 132 -16.18 -7.98 9.94
CA ILE A 132 -16.48 -9.14 9.08
C ILE A 132 -17.97 -9.23 8.80
N GLY A 133 -18.35 -9.98 7.76
CA GLY A 133 -19.75 -10.28 7.43
C GLY A 133 -20.59 -9.00 7.25
N ASP A 134 -21.81 -9.03 7.80
CA ASP A 134 -22.79 -7.97 7.68
C ASP A 134 -22.34 -6.66 8.32
N ILE A 135 -21.60 -6.74 9.44
CA ILE A 135 -21.01 -5.54 10.08
C ILE A 135 -20.07 -4.82 9.12
N HIS A 136 -19.22 -5.56 8.42
CA HIS A 136 -18.32 -5.00 7.41
C HIS A 136 -19.12 -4.36 6.26
N GLN A 137 -20.15 -5.04 5.75
CA GLN A 137 -20.95 -4.51 4.64
C GLN A 137 -21.65 -3.21 5.05
N HIS A 138 -22.20 -3.17 6.24
CA HIS A 138 -22.93 -2.02 6.77
C HIS A 138 -21.99 -0.82 7.02
N LYS A 139 -20.89 -1.02 7.76
CA LYS A 139 -19.88 0.03 7.96
C LYS A 139 -19.34 0.56 6.63
N ARG A 140 -19.15 -0.34 5.66
CA ARG A 140 -18.68 0.03 4.34
C ARG A 140 -19.64 0.97 3.59
N LYS A 141 -20.96 0.82 3.75
CA LYS A 141 -21.95 1.75 3.18
C LYS A 141 -21.81 3.15 3.77
N VAL A 142 -21.65 3.23 5.10
CA VAL A 142 -21.43 4.51 5.82
C VAL A 142 -20.15 5.18 5.32
N TYR A 143 -19.03 4.47 5.27
CA TYR A 143 -17.75 5.03 4.82
C TYR A 143 -17.72 5.38 3.33
N ALA A 144 -18.56 4.77 2.49
CA ALA A 144 -18.58 5.05 1.06
C ALA A 144 -18.97 6.50 0.74
N GLN A 145 -19.77 7.16 1.59
CA GLN A 145 -20.18 8.54 1.42
C GLN A 145 -19.00 9.53 1.48
N LEU A 146 -17.94 9.20 2.21
CA LEU A 146 -16.69 9.96 2.25
C LEU A 146 -16.01 10.10 0.86
N PHE A 147 -16.36 9.22 -0.06
CA PHE A 147 -15.78 9.13 -1.41
C PHE A 147 -16.83 9.34 -2.50
N SER A 148 -17.99 9.93 -2.15
CA SER A 148 -19.01 10.37 -3.10
C SER A 148 -18.47 11.49 -3.99
N HIS A 149 -19.11 11.73 -5.14
CA HIS A 149 -18.68 12.77 -6.08
C HIS A 149 -18.65 14.15 -5.39
N SER A 150 -19.69 14.50 -4.64
CA SER A 150 -19.77 15.77 -3.92
C SER A 150 -18.70 15.92 -2.84
N ALA A 151 -18.40 14.84 -2.09
CA ALA A 151 -17.33 14.82 -1.12
C ALA A 151 -15.97 15.04 -1.78
N LEU A 152 -15.66 14.31 -2.85
CA LEU A 152 -14.41 14.45 -3.59
C LEU A 152 -14.25 15.86 -4.18
N GLU A 153 -15.33 16.45 -4.73
CA GLU A 153 -15.32 17.83 -5.23
C GLU A 153 -14.93 18.82 -4.14
N SER A 154 -15.51 18.67 -2.93
CA SER A 154 -15.20 19.55 -1.79
C SER A 154 -13.76 19.43 -1.28
N TYR A 155 -13.08 18.31 -1.55
CA TYR A 155 -11.69 18.08 -1.14
C TYR A 155 -10.66 18.67 -2.12
N VAL A 156 -11.01 18.88 -3.40
CA VAL A 156 -10.09 19.36 -4.43
C VAL A 156 -9.32 20.62 -4.02
N PRO A 157 -9.97 21.71 -3.54
CA PRO A 157 -9.25 22.93 -3.18
C PRO A 157 -8.22 22.71 -2.06
N ARG A 158 -8.59 21.94 -1.02
CA ARG A 158 -7.73 21.63 0.13
C ARG A 158 -6.52 20.80 -0.29
N ILE A 159 -6.75 19.75 -1.09
CA ILE A 159 -5.67 18.89 -1.61
C ILE A 159 -4.72 19.73 -2.45
N ARG A 160 -5.25 20.59 -3.36
CA ARG A 160 -4.42 21.42 -4.21
C ARG A 160 -3.57 22.39 -3.43
N GLN A 161 -4.15 23.05 -2.43
CA GLN A 161 -3.42 23.99 -1.58
C GLN A 161 -2.21 23.31 -0.91
N VAL A 162 -2.45 22.19 -0.22
CA VAL A 162 -1.38 21.46 0.47
C VAL A 162 -0.31 20.98 -0.50
N VAL A 163 -0.69 20.48 -1.68
CA VAL A 163 0.28 20.01 -2.70
C VAL A 163 1.11 21.18 -3.24
N MET A 164 0.48 22.31 -3.58
CA MET A 164 1.19 23.50 -4.09
C MET A 164 2.19 24.04 -3.09
N GLU A 165 1.79 24.19 -1.83
CA GLU A 165 2.67 24.64 -0.74
C GLU A 165 3.87 23.70 -0.59
N THR A 166 3.61 22.39 -0.57
CA THR A 166 4.67 21.37 -0.44
C THR A 166 5.64 21.40 -1.62
N VAL A 167 5.16 21.48 -2.86
CA VAL A 167 6.04 21.55 -4.05
C VAL A 167 6.89 22.82 -4.05
N ARG A 168 6.32 23.95 -3.62
CA ARG A 168 7.10 25.21 -3.44
C ARG A 168 8.18 25.06 -2.38
N GLU A 169 7.86 24.45 -1.23
CA GLU A 169 8.84 24.16 -0.17
C GLU A 169 9.99 23.28 -0.71
N TRP A 170 9.67 22.23 -1.48
CA TRP A 170 10.69 21.36 -2.05
C TRP A 170 11.63 22.11 -3.00
N CYS A 171 11.06 23.01 -3.83
CA CYS A 171 11.86 23.85 -4.75
C CYS A 171 12.69 24.92 -4.06
N ALA A 172 12.27 25.37 -2.88
CA ALA A 172 12.98 26.40 -2.09
C ALA A 172 14.11 25.81 -1.22
N ARG A 173 14.13 24.51 -1.01
CA ARG A 173 15.17 23.87 -0.18
C ARG A 173 16.48 23.74 -0.94
N GLU A 174 17.56 24.16 -0.29
CA GLU A 174 18.91 23.88 -0.75
C GLU A 174 19.24 22.40 -0.56
N GLY A 175 19.77 21.77 -1.63
CA GLY A 175 20.20 20.38 -1.61
C GLY A 175 19.10 19.34 -1.85
N ALA A 176 19.46 18.09 -1.62
CA ALA A 176 18.59 16.96 -1.91
C ALA A 176 17.64 16.63 -0.74
N ILE A 177 16.39 16.37 -1.06
CA ILE A 177 15.39 15.89 -0.10
C ILE A 177 15.13 14.38 -0.25
N SER A 178 14.56 13.76 0.78
CA SER A 178 14.04 12.40 0.72
C SER A 178 12.58 12.45 0.27
N VAL A 179 12.32 12.12 -1.00
CA VAL A 179 10.96 12.20 -1.57
C VAL A 179 9.96 11.36 -0.78
N TYR A 180 10.36 10.18 -0.29
CA TYR A 180 9.45 9.34 0.49
C TYR A 180 9.09 9.96 1.85
N ALA A 181 10.07 10.52 2.56
CA ALA A 181 9.80 11.18 3.83
C ALA A 181 8.90 12.42 3.64
N GLU A 182 9.19 13.23 2.64
CA GLU A 182 8.40 14.41 2.30
C GLU A 182 6.98 14.03 1.79
N SER A 183 6.86 12.95 1.00
CA SER A 183 5.55 12.44 0.57
C SER A 183 4.72 11.93 1.75
N ARG A 184 5.35 11.37 2.80
CA ARG A 184 4.64 10.99 4.03
C ARG A 184 4.12 12.23 4.78
N LYS A 185 4.92 13.29 4.86
CA LYS A 185 4.49 14.58 5.41
C LYS A 185 3.32 15.13 4.60
N LEU A 186 3.46 15.23 3.28
CA LEU A 186 2.43 15.70 2.35
C LEU A 186 1.09 14.96 2.55
N THR A 187 1.12 13.64 2.50
CA THR A 187 -0.11 12.84 2.58
C THR A 187 -0.76 12.88 3.96
N PHE A 188 0.03 13.06 5.01
CA PHE A 188 -0.48 13.30 6.35
C PHE A 188 -1.19 14.66 6.44
N TRP A 189 -0.59 15.74 5.89
CA TRP A 189 -1.20 17.08 5.81
C TRP A 189 -2.52 17.04 5.02
N ILE A 190 -2.53 16.37 3.87
CA ILE A 190 -3.77 16.18 3.09
C ILE A 190 -4.81 15.43 3.92
N ALA A 191 -4.44 14.34 4.59
CA ALA A 191 -5.38 13.55 5.38
C ALA A 191 -6.01 14.38 6.51
N VAL A 192 -5.20 15.13 7.27
CA VAL A 192 -5.71 16.01 8.33
C VAL A 192 -6.63 17.10 7.75
N SER A 193 -6.22 17.77 6.67
CA SER A 193 -7.02 18.82 6.02
C SER A 193 -8.37 18.31 5.49
N VAL A 194 -8.40 17.13 4.89
CA VAL A 194 -9.62 16.48 4.37
C VAL A 194 -10.50 16.00 5.52
N LEU A 195 -9.92 15.38 6.55
CA LEU A 195 -10.67 14.80 7.67
C LEU A 195 -11.27 15.88 8.57
N LEU A 196 -10.52 16.93 8.90
CA LEU A 196 -10.91 17.94 9.89
C LEU A 196 -11.38 19.25 9.25
N GLY A 197 -11.04 19.52 7.99
CA GLY A 197 -11.43 20.75 7.27
C GLY A 197 -10.59 21.99 7.61
N SER A 198 -9.93 22.01 8.75
CA SER A 198 -8.98 23.06 9.16
C SER A 198 -7.63 22.41 9.49
N SER A 199 -6.57 23.15 9.26
CA SER A 199 -5.23 22.72 9.67
C SER A 199 -4.97 23.27 11.09
N PRO A 200 -4.63 22.40 12.04
CA PRO A 200 -4.08 22.87 13.31
C PRO A 200 -2.81 23.70 13.05
N GLY A 201 -2.42 24.55 14.01
CA GLY A 201 -1.14 25.29 13.92
C GLY A 201 0.05 24.35 13.66
N GLU A 202 1.11 24.89 13.07
CA GLU A 202 2.25 24.09 12.57
C GLU A 202 2.86 23.20 13.67
N GLU A 203 3.07 23.72 14.87
CA GLU A 203 3.60 22.97 16.01
C GLU A 203 2.74 21.73 16.32
N LYS A 204 1.42 21.91 16.35
CA LYS A 204 0.48 20.81 16.63
C LYS A 204 0.45 19.78 15.48
N MET A 205 0.60 20.21 14.24
CA MET A 205 0.70 19.32 13.09
C MET A 205 1.96 18.45 13.17
N ILE A 206 3.10 19.00 13.60
CA ILE A 206 4.35 18.25 13.78
C ILE A 206 4.22 17.23 14.92
N ASP A 207 3.59 17.59 16.04
CA ASP A 207 3.33 16.69 17.16
C ASP A 207 2.42 15.51 16.74
N LEU A 208 1.33 15.81 16.02
CA LEU A 208 0.42 14.79 15.48
C LEU A 208 1.12 13.88 14.48
N LEU A 209 1.96 14.42 13.58
CA LEU A 209 2.74 13.62 12.63
C LEU A 209 3.68 12.69 13.37
N THR A 210 4.42 13.20 14.35
CA THR A 210 5.37 12.40 15.15
C THR A 210 4.65 11.26 15.89
N THR A 211 3.49 11.57 16.48
CA THR A 211 2.65 10.57 17.16
C THR A 211 2.12 9.52 16.18
N PHE A 212 1.66 9.96 14.99
CA PHE A 212 1.18 9.06 13.96
C PHE A 212 2.29 8.18 13.38
N GLU A 213 3.51 8.73 13.23
CA GLU A 213 4.68 7.95 12.81
C GLU A 213 5.07 6.89 13.85
N GLN A 214 4.98 7.24 15.14
CA GLN A 214 5.18 6.27 16.21
C GLN A 214 4.13 5.14 16.16
N LEU A 215 2.87 5.47 15.93
CA LEU A 215 1.79 4.49 15.74
C LEU A 215 2.10 3.55 14.57
N THR A 216 2.35 4.10 13.39
CA THR A 216 2.55 3.32 12.15
C THR A 216 3.80 2.45 12.20
N LYS A 217 4.90 2.94 12.78
CA LYS A 217 6.15 2.19 12.99
C LYS A 217 5.92 0.96 13.88
N ASN A 218 5.01 1.05 14.83
CA ASN A 218 4.75 0.00 15.81
C ASN A 218 3.51 -0.85 15.50
N MET A 219 2.83 -0.60 14.39
CA MET A 219 1.59 -1.28 13.98
C MET A 219 1.75 -2.81 13.88
N PHE A 220 2.89 -3.27 13.41
CA PHE A 220 3.19 -4.70 13.20
C PHE A 220 4.16 -5.28 14.24
N SER A 221 4.25 -4.67 15.42
CA SER A 221 5.09 -5.17 16.52
C SER A 221 4.56 -6.49 17.07
N LEU A 222 5.44 -7.27 17.71
CA LEU A 222 5.00 -8.44 18.47
C LEU A 222 4.05 -7.98 19.59
N PRO A 223 2.93 -8.69 19.85
CA PRO A 223 1.91 -8.30 20.82
C PRO A 223 2.34 -8.58 22.26
N LEU A 224 3.48 -8.03 22.66
CA LEU A 224 4.04 -8.13 24.00
C LEU A 224 3.89 -6.80 24.71
N ASP A 225 2.97 -6.72 25.67
CA ASP A 225 2.69 -5.49 26.43
C ASP A 225 3.67 -5.38 27.65
N ILE A 226 4.92 -5.07 27.33
CA ILE A 226 5.95 -4.80 28.33
C ILE A 226 6.52 -3.40 28.16
N PRO A 227 7.03 -2.76 29.22
CA PRO A 227 7.64 -1.43 29.13
C PRO A 227 8.69 -1.35 28.02
N GLY A 228 8.58 -0.31 27.17
CA GLY A 228 9.53 -0.07 26.06
C GLY A 228 9.27 -0.90 24.80
N SER A 229 8.36 -1.87 24.79
CA SER A 229 8.02 -2.65 23.61
C SER A 229 7.39 -1.78 22.52
N GLY A 230 7.54 -2.22 21.26
CA GLY A 230 6.87 -1.56 20.13
C GLY A 230 5.35 -1.59 20.27
N TYR A 231 4.79 -2.71 20.72
CA TYR A 231 3.35 -2.84 20.94
C TYR A 231 2.80 -1.78 21.90
N ARG A 232 3.44 -1.62 23.07
CA ARG A 232 3.05 -0.62 24.06
C ARG A 232 3.20 0.81 23.53
N LYS A 233 4.29 1.09 22.80
CA LYS A 233 4.49 2.39 22.14
C LYS A 233 3.40 2.69 21.09
N GLY A 234 2.97 1.67 20.34
CA GLY A 234 1.87 1.79 19.37
C GLY A 234 0.53 2.11 20.05
N ILE A 235 0.22 1.45 21.18
CA ILE A 235 -0.99 1.73 21.99
C ILE A 235 -0.95 3.15 22.54
N GLN A 236 0.17 3.56 23.14
CA GLN A 236 0.33 4.93 23.68
C GLN A 236 0.16 6.00 22.60
N ALA A 237 0.69 5.77 21.40
CA ALA A 237 0.52 6.69 20.27
C ALA A 237 -0.95 6.74 19.81
N ARG A 238 -1.65 5.60 19.75
CA ARG A 238 -3.09 5.56 19.48
C ARG A 238 -3.87 6.38 20.51
N ASP A 239 -3.60 6.19 21.78
CA ASP A 239 -4.35 6.84 22.86
C ASP A 239 -4.19 8.37 22.81
N ARG A 240 -2.99 8.88 22.50
CA ARG A 240 -2.75 10.32 22.26
C ARG A 240 -3.55 10.85 21.06
N LEU A 241 -3.58 10.09 19.95
CA LEU A 241 -4.40 10.47 18.78
C LEU A 241 -5.89 10.44 19.13
N HIS A 242 -6.34 9.44 19.90
CA HIS A 242 -7.73 9.35 20.37
C HIS A 242 -8.11 10.50 21.29
N GLU A 243 -7.21 10.98 22.15
CA GLU A 243 -7.45 12.16 22.98
C GLU A 243 -7.66 13.41 22.12
N TYR A 244 -6.78 13.62 21.13
CA TYR A 244 -6.89 14.76 20.21
C TYR A 244 -8.18 14.69 19.39
N PHE A 245 -8.44 13.57 18.72
CA PHE A 245 -9.65 13.39 17.90
C PHE A 245 -10.93 13.44 18.76
N GLY A 246 -10.88 12.98 20.01
CA GLY A 246 -12.00 13.07 20.94
C GLY A 246 -12.47 14.51 21.12
N LYS A 247 -11.56 15.43 21.41
CA LYS A 247 -11.85 16.86 21.54
C LYS A 247 -12.44 17.43 20.26
N VAL A 248 -11.83 17.15 19.10
CA VAL A 248 -12.34 17.63 17.81
C VAL A 248 -13.75 17.11 17.50
N ILE A 249 -14.02 15.83 17.80
CA ILE A 249 -15.34 15.21 17.59
C ILE A 249 -16.38 15.85 18.52
N GLU A 250 -16.05 16.03 19.79
CA GLU A 250 -16.93 16.66 20.78
C GLU A 250 -17.28 18.10 20.40
N ASP A 251 -16.27 18.89 20.02
CA ASP A 251 -16.45 20.26 19.54
C ASP A 251 -17.35 20.31 18.29
N MET A 252 -17.17 19.41 17.35
CA MET A 252 -17.99 19.32 16.14
C MET A 252 -19.44 18.91 16.44
N LEU A 253 -19.65 17.99 17.37
CA LEU A 253 -20.99 17.55 17.78
C LEU A 253 -21.77 18.66 18.52
N GLN A 254 -21.06 19.53 19.28
CA GLN A 254 -21.65 20.63 20.02
C GLN A 254 -21.93 21.86 19.15
N SER A 255 -21.02 22.17 18.20
CA SER A 255 -21.12 23.39 17.38
C SER A 255 -22.19 23.34 16.29
N GLY A 256 -22.74 22.18 15.96
CA GLY A 256 -23.69 22.02 14.85
C GLY A 256 -23.12 22.42 13.49
N ALA A 257 -21.78 22.48 13.37
CA ALA A 257 -21.10 22.98 12.19
C ALA A 257 -21.46 22.19 10.92
N GLU A 258 -21.49 22.86 9.79
CA GLU A 258 -21.72 22.25 8.47
C GLU A 258 -20.78 21.08 8.23
N TYR A 259 -21.35 19.94 7.85
CA TYR A 259 -20.63 18.68 7.62
C TYR A 259 -19.88 18.68 6.26
N SER A 260 -19.04 19.69 6.01
CA SER A 260 -18.23 19.80 4.79
C SER A 260 -16.91 19.02 4.85
N THR A 261 -16.62 18.38 5.99
CA THR A 261 -15.39 17.58 6.22
C THR A 261 -15.69 16.10 6.15
N ALA A 262 -14.65 15.28 5.96
CA ALA A 262 -14.85 13.84 5.96
C ALA A 262 -15.40 13.33 7.31
N LEU A 263 -14.96 13.88 8.44
CA LEU A 263 -15.51 13.55 9.75
C LEU A 263 -17.00 13.91 9.83
N GLY A 264 -17.37 15.12 9.40
CA GLY A 264 -18.78 15.54 9.39
C GLY A 264 -19.66 14.67 8.51
N ILE A 265 -19.18 14.34 7.29
CA ILE A 265 -19.87 13.41 6.39
C ILE A 265 -20.01 12.02 7.03
N LEU A 266 -18.99 11.53 7.74
CA LEU A 266 -19.05 10.24 8.44
C LEU A 266 -20.11 10.24 9.55
N ILE A 267 -20.15 11.30 10.36
CA ILE A 267 -21.15 11.46 11.43
C ILE A 267 -22.56 11.48 10.83
N GLN A 268 -22.78 12.27 9.79
CA GLN A 268 -24.11 12.38 9.15
C GLN A 268 -24.49 11.03 8.50
N SER A 269 -23.61 10.46 7.70
CA SER A 269 -23.87 9.17 7.04
C SER A 269 -24.17 8.04 8.03
N SER A 270 -23.52 8.06 9.21
CA SER A 270 -23.81 7.06 10.24
C SER A 270 -25.23 7.17 10.78
N LYS A 271 -25.72 8.40 10.96
CA LYS A 271 -27.11 8.68 11.38
C LYS A 271 -28.10 8.25 10.30
N ASP A 272 -27.86 8.63 9.05
CA ASP A 272 -28.72 8.33 7.90
C ASP A 272 -28.91 6.83 7.67
N HIS A 273 -27.88 6.04 8.00
CA HIS A 273 -27.92 4.57 7.90
C HIS A 273 -28.36 3.88 9.20
N GLY A 274 -28.88 4.62 10.18
CA GLY A 274 -29.40 4.07 11.44
C GLY A 274 -28.33 3.47 12.37
N MET A 275 -27.07 3.88 12.21
CA MET A 275 -25.95 3.34 12.97
C MET A 275 -25.32 4.33 13.94
N GLY A 276 -25.85 5.42 14.28
CA GLY A 276 -25.24 6.44 15.13
C GLY A 276 -23.91 6.02 15.78
N MET A 277 -22.77 6.38 15.17
CA MET A 277 -21.47 5.97 15.69
C MET A 277 -21.16 6.66 17.01
N SER A 278 -20.70 5.90 17.99
CA SER A 278 -20.20 6.43 19.26
C SER A 278 -18.92 7.26 19.04
N VAL A 279 -18.60 8.14 19.98
CA VAL A 279 -17.34 8.92 19.96
C VAL A 279 -16.13 7.99 19.86
N GLN A 280 -16.14 6.82 20.51
CA GLN A 280 -15.07 5.85 20.43
C GLN A 280 -14.94 5.25 19.03
N GLU A 281 -16.03 4.89 18.37
CA GLU A 281 -16.01 4.40 16.99
C GLU A 281 -15.53 5.46 16.00
N LEU A 282 -15.90 6.73 16.22
CA LEU A 282 -15.39 7.84 15.40
C LEU A 282 -13.88 8.05 15.58
N LYS A 283 -13.34 7.95 16.81
CA LYS A 283 -11.87 8.00 17.06
C LYS A 283 -11.15 6.87 16.33
N GLU A 284 -11.65 5.64 16.43
CA GLU A 284 -11.07 4.48 15.73
C GLU A 284 -11.14 4.68 14.21
N ALA A 285 -12.27 5.20 13.69
CA ALA A 285 -12.44 5.52 12.28
C ALA A 285 -11.41 6.55 11.78
N MET A 286 -11.14 7.61 12.56
CA MET A 286 -10.17 8.64 12.21
C MET A 286 -8.76 8.07 12.11
N VAL A 287 -8.33 7.28 13.09
CA VAL A 287 -7.01 6.62 13.08
C VAL A 287 -6.90 5.64 11.92
N GLU A 288 -7.94 4.86 11.65
CA GLU A 288 -7.99 3.90 10.55
C GLU A 288 -7.91 4.60 9.17
N LEU A 289 -8.67 5.66 8.96
CA LEU A 289 -8.67 6.43 7.71
C LEU A 289 -7.28 7.05 7.44
N MET A 290 -6.64 7.61 8.47
CA MET A 290 -5.27 8.13 8.35
C MET A 290 -4.28 7.02 8.06
N PHE A 291 -4.35 5.89 8.76
CA PHE A 291 -3.49 4.73 8.51
C PHE A 291 -3.61 4.22 7.07
N ALA A 292 -4.83 4.10 6.57
CA ALA A 292 -5.08 3.64 5.21
C ALA A 292 -4.60 4.63 4.14
N ALA A 293 -4.76 5.94 4.36
CA ALA A 293 -4.50 6.97 3.37
C ALA A 293 -3.02 7.39 3.27
N CYS A 294 -2.31 7.54 4.39
CA CYS A 294 -1.02 8.22 4.38
C CYS A 294 0.10 7.42 3.71
N ALA A 295 0.46 6.25 4.26
CA ALA A 295 1.62 5.50 3.80
C ALA A 295 1.46 4.98 2.36
N THR A 296 0.26 4.53 1.98
CA THR A 296 -0.02 3.99 0.65
C THR A 296 0.04 5.08 -0.42
N THR A 297 -0.53 6.26 -0.15
CA THR A 297 -0.49 7.39 -1.07
C THR A 297 0.91 8.00 -1.18
N ALA A 298 1.65 8.10 -0.06
CA ALA A 298 3.06 8.51 -0.06
C ALA A 298 3.93 7.60 -0.92
N SER A 299 3.73 6.30 -0.81
CA SER A 299 4.38 5.30 -1.67
C SER A 299 4.08 5.55 -3.15
N ALA A 300 2.82 5.81 -3.50
CA ALA A 300 2.41 6.06 -4.87
C ALA A 300 2.99 7.37 -5.42
N CYS A 301 2.99 8.46 -4.64
CA CYS A 301 3.63 9.74 -5.00
C CYS A 301 5.14 9.56 -5.25
N THR A 302 5.82 8.85 -4.35
CA THR A 302 7.25 8.56 -4.49
C THR A 302 7.54 7.71 -5.72
N SER A 303 6.71 6.70 -5.98
CA SER A 303 6.83 5.86 -7.16
C SER A 303 6.59 6.64 -8.45
N LEU A 304 5.67 7.60 -8.45
CA LEU A 304 5.44 8.51 -9.58
C LEU A 304 6.69 9.34 -9.88
N VAL A 305 7.29 9.98 -8.87
CA VAL A 305 8.54 10.73 -9.05
C VAL A 305 9.65 9.83 -9.59
N LEU A 306 9.82 8.65 -9.01
CA LEU A 306 10.83 7.67 -9.44
C LEU A 306 10.64 7.25 -10.90
N GLN A 307 9.41 6.93 -11.32
CA GLN A 307 9.16 6.50 -12.69
C GLN A 307 9.34 7.63 -13.70
N LEU A 308 8.96 8.85 -13.37
CA LEU A 308 9.18 10.02 -14.23
C LEU A 308 10.67 10.40 -14.32
N LEU A 309 11.46 10.20 -13.27
CA LEU A 309 12.93 10.34 -13.32
C LEU A 309 13.59 9.31 -14.25
N LYS A 310 13.06 8.08 -14.26
CA LYS A 310 13.59 7.00 -15.09
C LYS A 310 13.20 7.11 -16.56
N ASN A 311 12.13 7.82 -16.86
CA ASN A 311 11.52 7.91 -18.19
C ASN A 311 11.26 9.38 -18.56
N PRO A 312 12.32 10.16 -18.87
CA PRO A 312 12.20 11.60 -19.14
C PRO A 312 11.33 11.92 -20.37
N GLU A 313 11.26 11.01 -21.32
CA GLU A 313 10.36 11.10 -22.49
C GLU A 313 8.88 11.11 -22.09
N VAL A 314 8.50 10.29 -21.09
CA VAL A 314 7.13 10.26 -20.56
C VAL A 314 6.83 11.56 -19.81
N LEU A 315 7.80 12.09 -19.04
CA LEU A 315 7.65 13.39 -18.35
C LEU A 315 7.45 14.53 -19.37
N THR A 316 8.26 14.55 -20.44
CA THR A 316 8.14 15.56 -21.50
C THR A 316 6.76 15.50 -22.15
N LYS A 317 6.30 14.31 -22.54
CA LYS A 317 4.96 14.09 -23.11
C LYS A 317 3.86 14.52 -22.13
N LEU A 318 4.00 14.21 -20.84
CA LEU A 318 3.05 14.62 -19.82
C LEU A 318 2.98 16.15 -19.66
N ARG A 319 4.12 16.83 -19.62
CA ARG A 319 4.20 18.31 -19.56
C ARG A 319 3.52 18.96 -20.75
N THR A 320 3.80 18.47 -21.96
CA THR A 320 3.20 18.96 -23.20
C THR A 320 1.67 18.77 -23.20
N ASP A 321 1.17 17.59 -22.76
CA ASP A 321 -0.27 17.32 -22.68
C ASP A 321 -0.96 18.22 -21.65
N LEU A 322 -0.34 18.45 -20.49
CA LEU A 322 -0.87 19.34 -19.45
C LEU A 322 -0.91 20.80 -19.93
N GLN A 323 0.19 21.28 -20.52
CA GLN A 323 0.29 22.65 -21.04
C GLN A 323 -0.74 22.90 -22.16
N PHE A 324 -0.86 21.99 -23.11
CA PHE A 324 -1.86 22.06 -24.19
C PHE A 324 -3.30 22.15 -23.66
N LYS A 325 -3.58 21.52 -22.53
CA LYS A 325 -4.90 21.54 -21.87
C LYS A 325 -5.08 22.69 -20.88
N GLY A 326 -4.11 23.59 -20.77
CA GLY A 326 -4.16 24.78 -19.93
C GLY A 326 -3.90 24.54 -18.44
N PHE A 327 -3.27 23.41 -18.07
CA PHE A 327 -2.89 23.13 -16.68
C PHE A 327 -1.49 23.67 -16.39
N GLN A 328 -1.41 24.59 -15.42
CA GLN A 328 -0.16 25.18 -14.93
C GLN A 328 -0.16 25.24 -13.41
N SER A 329 1.03 25.03 -12.82
CA SER A 329 1.21 25.20 -11.37
C SER A 329 0.97 26.65 -10.98
N GLY A 330 0.33 26.81 -9.81
CA GLY A 330 0.05 28.17 -9.30
C GLY A 330 -1.04 28.94 -10.07
N SER A 331 -1.72 28.34 -11.05
CA SER A 331 -2.84 28.98 -11.73
C SER A 331 -3.93 29.40 -10.73
N ALA A 332 -4.44 30.63 -10.87
CA ALA A 332 -5.55 31.13 -10.05
C ALA A 332 -6.88 30.43 -10.37
N THR A 333 -6.99 29.75 -11.50
CA THR A 333 -8.20 29.02 -11.88
C THR A 333 -8.44 27.85 -10.95
N PRO A 334 -9.59 27.78 -10.25
CA PRO A 334 -9.91 26.65 -9.38
C PRO A 334 -9.99 25.35 -10.20
N LEU A 335 -9.35 24.29 -9.71
CA LEU A 335 -9.51 22.96 -10.27
C LEU A 335 -10.85 22.38 -9.81
N ARG A 336 -11.57 21.75 -10.73
CA ARG A 336 -12.79 20.99 -10.47
C ARG A 336 -12.57 19.51 -10.78
N LEU A 337 -13.36 18.66 -10.16
CA LEU A 337 -13.27 17.21 -10.39
C LEU A 337 -13.50 16.84 -11.86
N SER A 338 -14.38 17.59 -12.56
CA SER A 338 -14.63 17.45 -14.01
C SER A 338 -13.41 17.70 -14.87
N ASP A 339 -12.48 18.56 -14.47
CA ASP A 339 -11.29 18.89 -15.24
C ASP A 339 -10.37 17.69 -15.42
N PHE A 340 -10.32 16.80 -14.42
CA PHE A 340 -9.49 15.60 -14.47
C PHE A 340 -9.99 14.57 -15.50
N CYS A 341 -11.24 14.66 -15.98
CA CYS A 341 -11.76 13.77 -17.02
C CYS A 341 -11.07 13.96 -18.37
N ARG A 342 -10.50 15.14 -18.62
CA ARG A 342 -9.77 15.47 -19.86
C ARG A 342 -8.33 14.93 -19.88
N LEU A 343 -7.79 14.54 -18.72
CA LEU A 343 -6.39 14.17 -18.52
C LEU A 343 -6.13 12.67 -18.73
N ARG A 344 -6.48 12.17 -19.92
CA ARG A 344 -6.37 10.72 -20.24
C ARG A 344 -4.92 10.21 -20.15
N TYR A 345 -3.95 10.99 -20.65
CA TYR A 345 -2.54 10.58 -20.60
C TYR A 345 -2.02 10.51 -19.16
N LEU A 346 -2.36 11.50 -18.33
CA LEU A 346 -2.05 11.47 -16.90
C LEU A 346 -2.70 10.26 -16.20
N ASP A 347 -3.94 9.92 -16.52
CA ASP A 347 -4.59 8.70 -16.02
C ASP A 347 -3.77 7.43 -16.38
N ASN A 348 -3.26 7.36 -17.61
CA ASN A 348 -2.46 6.25 -18.08
C ASN A 348 -1.10 6.17 -17.34
N VAL A 349 -0.44 7.32 -17.15
CA VAL A 349 0.80 7.41 -16.34
C VAL A 349 0.55 6.88 -14.93
N ILE A 350 -0.50 7.32 -14.25
CA ILE A 350 -0.85 6.86 -12.90
C ILE A 350 -1.18 5.36 -12.89
N LYS A 351 -1.93 4.87 -13.87
CA LYS A 351 -2.22 3.43 -13.99
C LYS A 351 -0.94 2.62 -14.12
N GLU A 352 0.02 3.07 -14.94
CA GLU A 352 1.26 2.33 -15.16
C GLU A 352 2.19 2.38 -13.94
N VAL A 353 2.26 3.51 -13.23
CA VAL A 353 2.95 3.60 -11.93
C VAL A 353 2.39 2.56 -10.95
N LEU A 354 1.07 2.52 -10.80
CA LEU A 354 0.39 1.60 -9.89
C LEU A 354 0.45 0.13 -10.34
N ARG A 355 0.64 -0.13 -11.63
CA ARG A 355 0.87 -1.48 -12.17
C ARG A 355 2.24 -2.01 -11.78
N LEU A 356 3.28 -1.22 -12.04
CA LEU A 356 4.68 -1.60 -11.79
C LEU A 356 5.01 -1.62 -10.30
N GLN A 357 4.50 -0.64 -9.56
CA GLN A 357 4.81 -0.43 -8.14
C GLN A 357 3.53 -0.19 -7.34
N PRO A 358 2.66 -1.20 -7.20
CA PRO A 358 1.49 -1.06 -6.34
C PRO A 358 1.97 -0.84 -4.90
N PRO A 359 1.49 0.20 -4.19
CA PRO A 359 1.87 0.47 -2.80
C PRO A 359 1.71 -0.75 -1.90
N VAL A 360 0.64 -1.50 -2.08
CA VAL A 360 0.37 -2.78 -1.42
C VAL A 360 0.57 -3.90 -2.44
N SER A 361 1.65 -4.64 -2.30
CA SER A 361 2.05 -5.69 -3.26
C SER A 361 1.18 -6.95 -3.19
N GLY A 362 0.34 -7.10 -2.19
CA GLY A 362 -0.55 -8.25 -1.96
C GLY A 362 -1.29 -8.16 -0.65
N GLY A 363 -1.88 -9.27 -0.21
CA GLY A 363 -2.59 -9.29 1.06
C GLY A 363 -2.66 -10.68 1.68
N TYR A 364 -3.11 -10.73 2.94
CA TYR A 364 -3.26 -11.93 3.74
C TYR A 364 -4.73 -12.25 3.99
N ARG A 365 -5.04 -13.54 3.97
CA ARG A 365 -6.33 -14.11 4.36
C ARG A 365 -6.09 -15.35 5.19
N VAL A 366 -7.13 -15.82 5.85
CA VAL A 366 -7.18 -17.15 6.45
C VAL A 366 -8.29 -17.94 5.77
N ALA A 367 -8.05 -19.20 5.48
CA ALA A 367 -9.07 -20.12 4.95
C ALA A 367 -10.10 -20.41 6.06
N LEU A 368 -11.37 -20.05 5.82
CA LEU A 368 -12.47 -20.26 6.77
C LEU A 368 -13.00 -21.70 6.70
N GLN A 369 -12.84 -22.33 5.57
CA GLN A 369 -13.14 -23.74 5.31
C GLN A 369 -12.11 -24.31 4.34
N THR A 370 -12.05 -25.63 4.21
CA THR A 370 -11.24 -26.26 3.15
C THR A 370 -11.89 -26.01 1.81
N PHE A 371 -11.12 -25.57 0.82
CA PHE A 371 -11.62 -25.30 -0.53
C PHE A 371 -10.56 -25.64 -1.59
N GLU A 372 -11.04 -25.76 -2.82
CA GLU A 372 -10.20 -26.02 -4.00
C GLU A 372 -9.73 -24.71 -4.63
N LEU A 373 -8.45 -24.64 -5.03
CA LEU A 373 -7.89 -23.54 -5.81
C LEU A 373 -6.82 -24.06 -6.77
N GLY A 374 -7.08 -23.98 -8.08
CA GLY A 374 -6.13 -24.40 -9.12
C GLY A 374 -5.74 -25.87 -9.05
N GLY A 375 -6.68 -26.78 -8.73
CA GLY A 375 -6.45 -28.21 -8.58
C GLY A 375 -5.84 -28.65 -7.24
N TRP A 376 -5.72 -27.74 -6.28
CA TRP A 376 -5.14 -27.99 -4.97
C TRP A 376 -6.16 -27.73 -3.85
N GLN A 377 -6.11 -28.51 -2.78
CA GLN A 377 -6.86 -28.20 -1.58
C GLN A 377 -6.14 -27.14 -0.74
N ILE A 378 -6.88 -26.14 -0.29
CA ILE A 378 -6.44 -25.14 0.69
C ILE A 378 -7.11 -25.49 2.00
N PRO A 379 -6.37 -26.03 3.00
CA PRO A 379 -6.98 -26.50 4.25
C PRO A 379 -7.51 -25.33 5.11
N LYS A 380 -8.62 -25.57 5.80
CA LYS A 380 -9.15 -24.64 6.80
C LYS A 380 -8.06 -24.21 7.81
N GLY A 381 -8.03 -22.93 8.13
CA GLY A 381 -7.09 -22.33 9.09
C GLY A 381 -5.71 -22.00 8.51
N TRP A 382 -5.39 -22.41 7.28
CA TRP A 382 -4.15 -22.00 6.63
C TRP A 382 -4.20 -20.55 6.19
N SER A 383 -3.07 -19.87 6.29
CA SER A 383 -2.93 -18.51 5.76
C SER A 383 -2.84 -18.55 4.23
N VAL A 384 -3.54 -17.64 3.57
CA VAL A 384 -3.50 -17.44 2.12
C VAL A 384 -2.90 -16.08 1.85
N MET A 385 -1.73 -16.07 1.21
CA MET A 385 -1.01 -14.85 0.83
C MET A 385 -1.10 -14.65 -0.67
N TYR A 386 -1.90 -13.68 -1.13
CA TYR A 386 -1.99 -13.39 -2.56
C TYR A 386 -1.09 -12.23 -2.98
N SER A 387 -0.64 -12.23 -4.25
CA SER A 387 0.22 -11.18 -4.80
C SER A 387 -0.48 -10.41 -5.91
N ILE A 388 -0.64 -9.12 -5.70
CA ILE A 388 -1.08 -8.16 -6.72
C ILE A 388 0.05 -7.92 -7.71
N GLN A 389 1.25 -7.61 -7.21
CA GLN A 389 2.40 -7.29 -8.04
C GLN A 389 2.81 -8.45 -8.97
N ASP A 390 2.93 -9.68 -8.42
CA ASP A 390 3.25 -10.84 -9.27
C ASP A 390 2.14 -11.10 -10.31
N THR A 391 0.87 -10.86 -9.95
CA THR A 391 -0.26 -11.00 -10.88
C THR A 391 -0.15 -9.98 -12.01
N HIS A 392 0.18 -8.71 -11.73
CA HIS A 392 0.43 -7.71 -12.76
C HIS A 392 1.61 -8.11 -13.67
N ASN A 393 2.70 -8.62 -13.09
CA ASN A 393 3.91 -8.99 -13.83
C ASN A 393 3.73 -10.24 -14.70
N THR A 394 2.74 -11.07 -14.42
CA THR A 394 2.47 -12.32 -15.16
C THR A 394 1.20 -12.29 -15.98
N ALA A 395 0.46 -11.17 -15.93
CA ALA A 395 -0.76 -11.03 -16.69
C ALA A 395 -0.49 -10.99 -18.20
N PRO A 396 -1.12 -11.87 -19.00
CA PRO A 396 -0.85 -11.97 -20.44
C PRO A 396 -1.24 -10.70 -21.22
N ILE A 397 -2.12 -9.88 -20.64
CA ILE A 397 -2.53 -8.60 -21.23
C ILE A 397 -1.43 -7.53 -21.20
N PHE A 398 -0.39 -7.69 -20.36
CA PHE A 398 0.71 -6.74 -20.25
C PHE A 398 1.96 -7.30 -20.94
N GLN A 399 2.14 -6.94 -22.20
CA GLN A 399 3.39 -7.24 -22.91
C GLN A 399 4.55 -6.47 -22.31
N GLN A 400 5.74 -7.08 -22.27
CA GLN A 400 6.94 -6.50 -21.66
C GLN A 400 6.65 -5.86 -20.28
N PRO A 401 6.22 -6.66 -19.28
CA PRO A 401 5.67 -6.14 -18.03
C PRO A 401 6.65 -5.33 -17.18
N HIS A 402 7.96 -5.38 -17.49
CA HIS A 402 9.00 -4.63 -16.76
C HIS A 402 9.25 -3.23 -17.34
N ILE A 403 8.73 -2.92 -18.52
CA ILE A 403 8.86 -1.61 -19.16
C ILE A 403 7.73 -0.70 -18.65
N PHE A 404 8.10 0.54 -18.33
CA PHE A 404 7.16 1.60 -17.99
C PHE A 404 6.61 2.21 -19.29
N ASP A 405 5.39 1.87 -19.63
CA ASP A 405 4.72 2.29 -20.86
C ASP A 405 3.26 2.70 -20.56
N PRO A 406 3.01 3.99 -20.34
CA PRO A 406 1.64 4.50 -20.12
C PRO A 406 0.70 4.29 -21.32
N ASP A 407 1.23 4.20 -22.52
CA ASP A 407 0.40 4.08 -23.75
C ASP A 407 -0.28 2.71 -23.84
N ARG A 408 0.20 1.70 -23.09
CA ARG A 408 -0.51 0.40 -22.94
C ARG A 408 -1.94 0.53 -22.43
N PHE A 409 -2.26 1.61 -21.71
CA PHE A 409 -3.61 1.87 -21.21
C PHE A 409 -4.47 2.73 -22.14
N ALA A 410 -3.96 3.15 -23.30
CA ALA A 410 -4.70 3.97 -24.27
C ALA A 410 -5.97 3.25 -24.77
N ASN A 411 -5.91 1.93 -24.94
CA ASN A 411 -6.98 1.10 -25.52
C ASN A 411 -7.80 0.34 -24.44
N ASP A 412 -7.83 0.84 -23.19
CA ASP A 412 -8.64 0.26 -22.10
C ASP A 412 -8.51 -1.28 -21.92
N LEU A 413 -7.29 -1.81 -21.99
CA LEU A 413 -6.96 -3.24 -21.85
C LEU A 413 -7.58 -3.91 -20.61
N THR A 414 -8.02 -3.12 -19.63
CA THR A 414 -8.57 -3.59 -18.35
C THR A 414 -10.10 -3.59 -18.33
N LYS A 415 -10.76 -3.27 -19.47
CA LYS A 415 -12.23 -3.35 -19.58
C LYS A 415 -12.69 -4.81 -19.69
N GLY A 416 -13.74 -5.13 -18.95
CA GLY A 416 -14.36 -6.45 -18.95
C GLY A 416 -14.28 -7.16 -17.60
N LYS A 417 -15.18 -8.13 -17.40
CA LYS A 417 -15.31 -8.82 -16.11
C LYS A 417 -14.06 -9.65 -15.75
N GLU A 418 -13.37 -10.21 -16.72
CA GLU A 418 -12.17 -11.02 -16.52
C GLU A 418 -10.90 -10.15 -16.54
N ALA A 419 -10.79 -9.22 -17.48
CA ALA A 419 -9.64 -8.34 -17.64
C ALA A 419 -9.33 -7.52 -16.37
N ARG A 420 -10.36 -7.13 -15.60
CA ARG A 420 -10.20 -6.36 -14.36
C ARG A 420 -9.38 -7.06 -13.27
N PHE A 421 -9.27 -8.40 -13.28
CA PHE A 421 -8.48 -9.14 -12.29
C PHE A 421 -7.01 -9.28 -12.69
N HIS A 422 -6.65 -8.89 -13.91
CA HIS A 422 -5.26 -8.73 -14.32
C HIS A 422 -4.62 -7.43 -13.81
N TYR A 423 -5.44 -6.43 -13.42
CA TYR A 423 -5.00 -5.13 -12.93
C TYR A 423 -5.74 -4.76 -11.65
N LEU A 424 -5.10 -4.95 -10.50
CA LEU A 424 -5.70 -4.89 -9.17
C LEU A 424 -4.95 -3.96 -8.19
N PRO A 425 -4.47 -2.77 -8.57
CA PRO A 425 -3.69 -1.94 -7.64
C PRO A 425 -4.49 -1.50 -6.40
N PHE A 426 -5.81 -1.54 -6.48
CA PHE A 426 -6.74 -1.22 -5.40
C PHE A 426 -7.48 -2.45 -4.85
N GLY A 427 -6.96 -3.66 -5.14
CA GLY A 427 -7.62 -4.91 -4.77
C GLY A 427 -8.91 -5.16 -5.54
N GLY A 428 -9.69 -6.14 -5.07
CA GLY A 428 -10.94 -6.58 -5.69
C GLY A 428 -11.95 -7.09 -4.68
N GLY A 429 -13.13 -7.48 -5.16
CA GLY A 429 -14.21 -8.03 -4.34
C GLY A 429 -14.80 -7.03 -3.36
N VAL A 430 -15.41 -7.56 -2.29
CA VAL A 430 -16.12 -6.76 -1.29
C VAL A 430 -15.20 -5.87 -0.44
N ARG A 431 -13.88 -6.20 -0.37
CA ARG A 431 -12.88 -5.40 0.36
C ARG A 431 -11.99 -4.54 -0.54
N ARG A 432 -12.40 -4.28 -1.78
CA ARG A 432 -11.69 -3.32 -2.66
C ARG A 432 -11.53 -1.97 -1.96
N CYS A 433 -10.45 -1.26 -2.27
CA CYS A 433 -10.16 0.04 -1.67
C CYS A 433 -11.34 1.02 -1.83
N LEU A 434 -11.83 1.56 -0.73
CA LEU A 434 -12.85 2.61 -0.71
C LEU A 434 -12.29 3.95 -1.18
N GLY A 435 -11.07 4.28 -0.74
CA GLY A 435 -10.38 5.53 -1.07
C GLY A 435 -9.76 5.58 -2.47
N LYS A 436 -10.10 4.65 -3.38
CA LYS A 436 -9.50 4.56 -4.72
C LYS A 436 -9.57 5.87 -5.49
N GLU A 437 -10.73 6.51 -5.52
CA GLU A 437 -10.90 7.73 -6.30
C GLU A 437 -10.22 8.95 -5.62
N LEU A 438 -10.21 9.01 -4.28
CA LEU A 438 -9.43 10.00 -3.54
C LEU A 438 -7.92 9.85 -3.78
N ALA A 439 -7.39 8.63 -3.73
CA ALA A 439 -5.98 8.38 -3.99
C ALA A 439 -5.58 8.79 -5.41
N LYS A 440 -6.41 8.50 -6.42
CA LYS A 440 -6.19 8.96 -7.79
C LYS A 440 -6.26 10.47 -7.92
N LEU A 441 -7.21 11.11 -7.23
CA LEU A 441 -7.33 12.56 -7.20
C LEU A 441 -6.06 13.21 -6.64
N ILE A 442 -5.58 12.74 -5.50
CA ILE A 442 -4.32 13.21 -4.89
C ILE A 442 -3.16 13.05 -5.86
N LEU A 443 -3.01 11.88 -6.50
CA LEU A 443 -1.94 11.62 -7.47
C LEU A 443 -2.04 12.52 -8.70
N LYS A 444 -3.24 12.83 -9.20
CA LYS A 444 -3.44 13.75 -10.32
C LYS A 444 -3.04 15.17 -9.97
N VAL A 445 -3.53 15.68 -8.83
CA VAL A 445 -3.17 17.03 -8.36
C VAL A 445 -1.65 17.12 -8.13
N PHE A 446 -1.07 16.12 -7.46
CA PHE A 446 0.38 16.06 -7.23
C PHE A 446 1.18 16.03 -8.54
N ALA A 447 0.77 15.22 -9.52
CA ALA A 447 1.44 15.14 -10.80
C ALA A 447 1.35 16.45 -11.61
N ILE A 448 0.22 17.14 -11.58
CA ILE A 448 0.03 18.44 -12.25
C ILE A 448 0.97 19.46 -11.64
N GLU A 449 0.87 19.69 -10.33
CA GLU A 449 1.67 20.72 -9.65
C GLU A 449 3.18 20.42 -9.73
N LEU A 450 3.57 19.14 -9.63
CA LEU A 450 4.94 18.72 -9.77
C LEU A 450 5.48 18.92 -11.19
N ALA A 451 4.79 18.39 -12.21
CA ALA A 451 5.27 18.39 -13.60
C ALA A 451 5.31 19.80 -14.21
N THR A 452 4.39 20.69 -13.81
CA THR A 452 4.29 22.04 -14.36
C THR A 452 4.97 23.10 -13.51
N GLY A 453 5.26 22.82 -12.22
CA GLY A 453 5.83 23.79 -11.28
C GLY A 453 7.29 23.55 -10.93
N SER A 454 7.87 22.42 -11.31
CA SER A 454 9.23 22.08 -10.86
C SER A 454 10.04 21.32 -11.90
N HIS A 455 11.37 21.47 -11.75
CA HIS A 455 12.36 20.56 -12.30
C HIS A 455 12.97 19.75 -11.17
N TRP A 456 13.34 18.50 -11.45
CA TRP A 456 13.99 17.65 -10.44
C TRP A 456 14.98 16.70 -11.07
N GLN A 457 16.01 16.37 -10.31
CA GLN A 457 17.07 15.46 -10.72
C GLN A 457 17.47 14.54 -9.56
N LEU A 458 17.89 13.33 -9.90
CA LEU A 458 18.38 12.37 -8.93
C LEU A 458 19.69 12.92 -8.30
N ALA A 459 19.76 12.93 -6.96
CA ALA A 459 20.94 13.39 -6.24
C ALA A 459 21.98 12.29 -5.98
N THR A 460 21.65 11.03 -6.26
CA THR A 460 22.54 9.87 -6.11
C THR A 460 23.00 9.35 -7.46
N ARG A 461 24.18 8.69 -7.48
CA ARG A 461 24.71 8.11 -8.73
C ARG A 461 23.90 6.94 -9.26
N THR A 462 23.17 6.25 -8.40
CA THR A 462 22.40 5.06 -8.74
C THR A 462 20.99 5.16 -8.15
N LEU A 463 20.03 4.52 -8.83
CA LEU A 463 18.67 4.41 -8.33
C LEU A 463 18.61 3.47 -7.12
N PRO A 464 17.78 3.79 -6.11
CA PRO A 464 17.64 2.98 -4.91
C PRO A 464 16.93 1.64 -5.19
N LYS A 465 17.24 0.64 -4.35
CA LYS A 465 16.47 -0.60 -4.30
C LYS A 465 15.09 -0.32 -3.70
N MET A 466 14.07 -1.04 -4.21
CA MET A 466 12.72 -0.95 -3.65
C MET A 466 12.54 -1.96 -2.52
N LEU A 467 12.07 -1.49 -1.38
CA LEU A 467 11.55 -2.29 -0.27
C LEU A 467 10.04 -2.43 -0.43
N MET A 468 9.51 -3.63 -0.14
CA MET A 468 8.11 -3.95 -0.44
C MET A 468 7.23 -4.04 0.83
N VAL A 469 7.82 -3.89 1.99
CA VAL A 469 7.14 -4.08 3.28
C VAL A 469 7.44 -2.89 4.20
N PRO A 470 6.45 -2.32 4.90
CA PRO A 470 5.00 -2.63 4.87
C PRO A 470 4.30 -2.15 3.59
N VAL A 471 4.81 -1.13 2.94
CA VAL A 471 4.39 -0.61 1.62
C VAL A 471 5.61 -0.46 0.72
N ALA A 472 5.42 -0.43 -0.59
CA ALA A 472 6.52 -0.25 -1.54
C ALA A 472 7.18 1.13 -1.38
N HIS A 473 8.50 1.17 -1.15
CA HIS A 473 9.25 2.43 -1.03
C HIS A 473 10.74 2.25 -1.35
N PRO A 474 11.44 3.33 -1.76
CA PRO A 474 12.88 3.29 -1.97
C PRO A 474 13.66 3.15 -0.66
N SER A 475 14.71 2.33 -0.65
CA SER A 475 15.49 2.02 0.57
C SER A 475 16.25 3.22 1.17
N ASP A 476 16.59 4.21 0.32
CA ASP A 476 17.25 5.48 0.72
C ASP A 476 16.26 6.65 0.82
N GLY A 477 14.96 6.39 0.58
CA GLY A 477 13.90 7.37 0.54
C GLY A 477 13.82 8.18 -0.76
N LEU A 478 14.58 7.82 -1.81
CA LEU A 478 14.72 8.54 -3.10
C LEU A 478 15.22 9.97 -2.89
N LYS A 479 16.53 10.15 -2.96
CA LYS A 479 17.18 11.46 -2.81
C LYS A 479 17.12 12.24 -4.13
N VAL A 480 16.41 13.36 -4.13
CA VAL A 480 16.14 14.20 -5.30
C VAL A 480 16.34 15.67 -4.96
N GLN A 481 16.94 16.40 -5.86
CA GLN A 481 17.03 17.86 -5.80
C GLN A 481 15.95 18.47 -6.68
N PHE A 482 15.23 19.44 -6.14
CA PHE A 482 14.16 20.17 -6.83
C PHE A 482 14.58 21.62 -7.06
N SER A 483 14.03 22.21 -8.14
CA SER A 483 14.10 23.63 -8.43
C SER A 483 12.80 24.10 -9.09
N ALA A 484 12.44 25.36 -8.88
CA ALA A 484 11.26 25.91 -9.51
C ALA A 484 11.43 25.98 -11.04
N GLN A 485 10.36 25.62 -11.76
CA GLN A 485 10.30 25.86 -13.20
C GLN A 485 10.09 27.36 -13.41
N LEU A 486 11.06 28.04 -14.03
CA LEU A 486 10.90 29.43 -14.41
C LEU A 486 9.76 29.51 -15.43
N CYS A 487 8.71 30.25 -15.12
CA CYS A 487 7.71 30.61 -16.11
C CYS A 487 8.40 31.51 -17.14
N ASN A 488 8.66 30.99 -18.33
CA ASN A 488 9.04 31.83 -19.46
C ASN A 488 7.82 32.65 -19.92
N ASN A 489 7.47 33.67 -19.14
CA ASN A 489 6.67 34.79 -19.62
C ASN A 489 7.57 35.72 -20.42
N THR A 490 8.07 35.27 -21.56
CA THR A 490 8.56 36.16 -22.59
C THR A 490 7.33 36.43 -23.50
N PRO A 491 6.78 37.65 -23.50
CA PRO A 491 5.79 37.98 -24.54
C PRO A 491 6.51 37.82 -25.88
N ALA A 492 5.85 37.17 -26.82
CA ALA A 492 6.31 37.10 -28.19
C ALA A 492 6.60 38.54 -28.66
N ALA A 493 7.87 38.85 -28.89
CA ALA A 493 8.25 40.08 -29.52
C ALA A 493 7.59 40.09 -30.88
N GLU A 494 6.67 41.02 -31.09
CA GLU A 494 6.15 41.36 -32.41
C GLU A 494 7.35 41.66 -33.32
N VAL A 495 7.62 40.76 -34.23
CA VAL A 495 8.49 41.05 -35.37
C VAL A 495 7.69 41.99 -36.25
N ARG A 496 7.88 43.29 -36.09
CA ARG A 496 7.49 44.26 -37.13
C ARG A 496 8.40 44.01 -38.33
N LEU A 497 7.79 43.53 -39.40
CA LEU A 497 8.36 43.57 -40.73
C LEU A 497 8.28 45.04 -41.18
N GLU A 498 9.42 45.70 -41.35
CA GLU A 498 9.61 46.84 -42.24
C GLU A 498 10.04 46.35 -43.62
#